data_54261f58a221584ce66d3cd737e0cfa2
#
_entry.id   54261f58a221584ce66d3cd737e0cfa2
#
_cell.length_a   1.000
_cell.length_b   1.000
_cell.length_c   1.000
_cell.angle_alpha   90.00
_cell.angle_beta   90.00
_cell.angle_gamma   90.00
#
_symmetry.space_group_name_H-M   'P 1'
#
loop_
_entity.id
_entity.type
_entity.pdbx_description
1 polymer ?
#
loop_
_entity_poly.entity_id
_entity_poly.type
_entity_poly.pdbx_seq_one_letter_code
_entity_poly.pdbx_strand_id
1 'polypeptide(L)'
;RFIRTHGSRFTSQDCTLFNWLARIITPVLQSWLNDEEQQVALRLLEKDRDHHRVLVDITNAVLSHLDLDDLIADVAREIHHFFGLASVSMVLGDHRKNEKFSLWCSDLSASHCACLPRCMPGESVLLTQTLQTRQPTLTHRADDLFLWQRDPLLLLLASNGCESALLIPLTFGNHTPGALLLAHTSSTLFSEENCQLLQHIADRIAIAVGNADAWRSMTDLQESLQQENHQLSEQLLSNLGIGDIIYQSQAMEDLLQQVDIVAKSDSTVLICGETGTGKEVIARAIHQLSPRRDKPLVKINCAAIPASLLESELFGHDKGRR
;
A
#
# COMPACT_ATOMS: atom_id res chain seq x y z
N ARG A 1 -47.36 41.61 -4.09
CA ARG A 1 -48.16 42.15 -5.21
C ARG A 1 -49.61 41.86 -4.91
N PHE A 2 -50.48 42.90 -4.78
CA PHE A 2 -51.91 42.72 -4.60
C PHE A 2 -52.61 42.77 -5.96
N ILE A 3 -53.46 41.79 -6.22
CA ILE A 3 -54.17 41.62 -7.47
C ILE A 3 -55.66 41.48 -7.14
N ARG A 4 -56.52 42.28 -7.79
CA ARG A 4 -57.96 42.20 -7.68
C ARG A 4 -58.49 41.38 -8.87
N THR A 5 -59.23 40.34 -8.62
CA THR A 5 -59.73 39.44 -9.64
C THR A 5 -61.05 39.87 -10.27
N HIS A 6 -61.85 40.71 -9.54
CA HIS A 6 -63.13 41.25 -10.05
C HIS A 6 -63.37 42.66 -9.50
N GLY A 7 -63.87 43.59 -10.31
CA GLY A 7 -64.45 44.88 -9.93
C GLY A 7 -63.61 46.11 -10.19
N SER A 8 -64.00 47.23 -9.63
CA SER A 8 -63.50 48.58 -9.81
C SER A 8 -62.00 48.74 -9.45
N ARG A 9 -61.39 49.82 -9.95
CA ARG A 9 -60.02 50.21 -9.62
C ARG A 9 -59.83 50.36 -8.10
N PHE A 10 -58.60 50.12 -7.60
CA PHE A 10 -58.26 50.38 -6.20
C PHE A 10 -58.54 51.84 -5.85
N THR A 11 -59.19 52.08 -4.71
CA THR A 11 -59.43 53.40 -4.18
C THR A 11 -58.20 53.94 -3.48
N SER A 12 -58.15 55.26 -3.25
CA SER A 12 -57.07 55.90 -2.47
C SER A 12 -57.00 55.34 -1.03
N GLN A 13 -58.13 54.97 -0.43
CA GLN A 13 -58.14 54.28 0.88
C GLN A 13 -57.57 52.89 0.85
N ASP A 14 -57.83 52.11 -0.19
CA ASP A 14 -57.21 50.78 -0.41
C ASP A 14 -55.68 50.89 -0.53
N CYS A 15 -55.20 51.88 -1.28
CA CYS A 15 -53.77 52.12 -1.44
C CYS A 15 -53.10 52.50 -0.11
N THR A 16 -53.78 53.33 0.73
CA THR A 16 -53.27 53.74 2.06
C THR A 16 -53.17 52.51 2.99
N LEU A 17 -54.20 51.67 2.99
CA LEU A 17 -54.23 50.44 3.79
C LEU A 17 -53.13 49.46 3.33
N PHE A 18 -52.99 49.25 2.02
CA PHE A 18 -51.96 48.36 1.50
C PHE A 18 -50.54 48.87 1.77
N ASN A 19 -50.29 50.15 1.68
CA ASN A 19 -49.01 50.77 2.04
C ASN A 19 -48.71 50.59 3.53
N TRP A 20 -49.69 50.74 4.40
CA TRP A 20 -49.54 50.50 5.82
C TRP A 20 -49.23 49.02 6.12
N LEU A 21 -50.00 48.09 5.53
CA LEU A 21 -49.75 46.64 5.64
C LEU A 21 -48.34 46.28 5.13
N ALA A 22 -47.96 46.82 3.97
CA ALA A 22 -46.62 46.58 3.42
C ALA A 22 -45.51 47.05 4.36
N ARG A 23 -45.68 48.22 5.00
CA ARG A 23 -44.71 48.72 5.99
C ARG A 23 -44.54 47.83 7.21
N ILE A 24 -45.58 47.11 7.63
CA ILE A 24 -45.53 46.19 8.78
C ILE A 24 -44.99 44.82 8.35
N ILE A 25 -45.45 44.32 7.21
CA ILE A 25 -45.14 42.94 6.77
C ILE A 25 -43.76 42.85 6.16
N THR A 26 -43.28 43.85 5.42
CA THR A 26 -41.99 43.80 4.71
C THR A 26 -40.82 43.57 5.66
N PRO A 27 -40.66 44.25 6.81
CA PRO A 27 -39.55 43.99 7.74
C PRO A 27 -39.59 42.58 8.30
N VAL A 28 -40.76 42.04 8.60
CA VAL A 28 -40.92 40.68 9.13
C VAL A 28 -40.55 39.65 8.09
N LEU A 29 -41.01 39.82 6.85
CA LEU A 29 -40.63 38.94 5.76
C LEU A 29 -39.13 39.01 5.41
N GLN A 30 -38.56 40.22 5.44
CA GLN A 30 -37.11 40.37 5.24
C GLN A 30 -36.30 39.72 6.34
N SER A 31 -36.70 39.87 7.60
CA SER A 31 -36.04 39.19 8.73
C SER A 31 -36.10 37.64 8.53
N TRP A 32 -37.28 37.14 8.18
CA TRP A 32 -37.46 35.70 7.98
C TRP A 32 -36.63 35.17 6.82
N LEU A 33 -36.59 35.87 5.67
CA LEU A 33 -35.78 35.53 4.53
C LEU A 33 -34.26 35.55 4.86
N ASN A 34 -33.83 36.60 5.59
CA ASN A 34 -32.43 36.68 6.02
C ASN A 34 -32.05 35.53 6.98
N ASP A 35 -32.97 35.18 7.92
CA ASP A 35 -32.72 34.02 8.81
C ASP A 35 -32.64 32.71 8.03
N GLU A 36 -33.48 32.51 7.02
CA GLU A 36 -33.43 31.32 6.16
C GLU A 36 -32.15 31.26 5.34
N GLU A 37 -31.73 32.39 4.74
CA GLU A 37 -30.44 32.48 4.01
C GLU A 37 -29.25 32.20 4.94
N GLN A 38 -29.28 32.75 6.16
CA GLN A 38 -28.23 32.49 7.16
C GLN A 38 -28.18 31.01 7.56
N GLN A 39 -29.33 30.37 7.78
CA GLN A 39 -29.38 28.94 8.10
C GLN A 39 -28.84 28.07 6.96
N VAL A 40 -29.16 28.39 5.70
CA VAL A 40 -28.63 27.70 4.55
C VAL A 40 -27.11 27.87 4.45
N ALA A 41 -26.62 29.10 4.63
CA ALA A 41 -25.17 29.38 4.63
C ALA A 41 -24.43 28.66 5.76
N LEU A 42 -25.00 28.60 6.97
CA LEU A 42 -24.42 27.84 8.08
C LEU A 42 -24.34 26.34 7.78
N ARG A 43 -25.39 25.74 7.23
CA ARG A 43 -25.39 24.33 6.85
C ARG A 43 -24.33 24.01 5.79
N LEU A 44 -24.14 24.90 4.81
CA LEU A 44 -23.10 24.74 3.78
C LEU A 44 -21.71 24.83 4.39
N LEU A 45 -21.47 25.77 5.31
CA LEU A 45 -20.18 25.90 6.01
C LEU A 45 -19.89 24.72 6.91
N GLU A 46 -20.89 24.18 7.61
CA GLU A 46 -20.75 22.97 8.43
C GLU A 46 -20.37 21.76 7.55
N LYS A 47 -21.06 21.58 6.43
CA LYS A 47 -20.77 20.53 5.48
C LYS A 47 -19.36 20.64 4.91
N ASP A 48 -18.96 21.83 4.51
CA ASP A 48 -17.61 22.10 3.97
C ASP A 48 -16.52 21.83 5.02
N ARG A 49 -16.75 22.27 6.26
CA ARG A 49 -15.87 21.97 7.39
C ARG A 49 -15.71 20.46 7.60
N ASP A 50 -16.81 19.71 7.57
CA ASP A 50 -16.80 18.26 7.81
C ASP A 50 -16.09 17.54 6.66
N HIS A 51 -16.25 17.97 5.41
CA HIS A 51 -15.48 17.49 4.26
C HIS A 51 -13.98 17.75 4.43
N HIS A 52 -13.59 18.96 4.83
CA HIS A 52 -12.17 19.29 5.08
C HIS A 52 -11.59 18.46 6.22
N ARG A 53 -12.34 18.22 7.28
CA ARG A 53 -11.91 17.42 8.41
C ARG A 53 -11.56 15.99 7.97
N VAL A 54 -12.44 15.34 7.23
CA VAL A 54 -12.18 13.97 6.71
C VAL A 54 -10.94 13.91 5.83
N LEU A 55 -10.75 14.90 4.94
CA LEU A 55 -9.54 14.97 4.11
C LEU A 55 -8.27 15.11 4.95
N VAL A 56 -8.33 15.87 6.05
CA VAL A 56 -7.19 16.02 6.97
C VAL A 56 -6.93 14.73 7.73
N ASP A 57 -7.97 14.09 8.27
CA ASP A 57 -7.85 12.86 9.05
C ASP A 57 -7.29 11.72 8.18
N ILE A 58 -7.77 11.56 6.96
CA ILE A 58 -7.23 10.60 5.99
C ILE A 58 -5.79 10.95 5.59
N THR A 59 -5.47 12.23 5.39
CA THR A 59 -4.10 12.65 5.08
C THR A 59 -3.15 12.30 6.22
N ASN A 60 -3.56 12.48 7.46
CA ASN A 60 -2.78 12.13 8.64
C ASN A 60 -2.60 10.61 8.76
N ALA A 61 -3.65 9.82 8.50
CA ALA A 61 -3.56 8.37 8.45
C ALA A 61 -2.56 7.90 7.38
N VAL A 62 -2.63 8.50 6.19
CA VAL A 62 -1.71 8.24 5.07
C VAL A 62 -0.24 8.55 5.42
N LEU A 63 0.03 9.60 6.19
CA LEU A 63 1.38 10.02 6.54
C LEU A 63 1.97 9.25 7.74
N SER A 64 1.13 8.62 8.56
CA SER A 64 1.56 7.95 9.80
C SER A 64 2.00 6.51 9.60
N HIS A 65 1.69 5.87 8.48
CA HIS A 65 1.98 4.46 8.23
C HIS A 65 2.98 4.28 7.09
N LEU A 66 4.03 3.48 7.36
CA LEU A 66 4.96 2.98 6.35
C LEU A 66 4.53 1.60 5.82
N ASP A 67 3.68 0.90 6.57
CA ASP A 67 3.12 -0.38 6.16
C ASP A 67 1.79 -0.18 5.44
N LEU A 68 1.64 -0.87 4.30
CA LEU A 68 0.46 -0.76 3.44
C LEU A 68 -0.79 -1.34 4.11
N ASP A 69 -0.63 -2.38 4.92
CA ASP A 69 -1.73 -3.09 5.58
C ASP A 69 -2.39 -2.21 6.63
N ASP A 70 -1.56 -1.56 7.46
CA ASP A 70 -2.02 -0.63 8.50
C ASP A 70 -2.65 0.62 7.88
N LEU A 71 -2.04 1.14 6.81
CA LEU A 71 -2.57 2.26 6.04
C LEU A 71 -3.98 1.97 5.52
N ILE A 72 -4.17 0.83 4.85
CA ILE A 72 -5.46 0.44 4.26
C ILE A 72 -6.52 0.28 5.35
N ALA A 73 -6.16 -0.35 6.48
CA ALA A 73 -7.08 -0.56 7.59
C ALA A 73 -7.58 0.76 8.20
N ASP A 74 -6.68 1.72 8.43
CA ASP A 74 -7.03 3.00 9.02
C ASP A 74 -7.85 3.86 8.07
N VAL A 75 -7.43 3.95 6.81
CA VAL A 75 -8.17 4.69 5.77
C VAL A 75 -9.58 4.09 5.57
N ALA A 76 -9.69 2.77 5.53
CA ALA A 76 -11.00 2.11 5.39
C ALA A 76 -11.92 2.42 6.57
N ARG A 77 -11.38 2.48 7.79
CA ARG A 77 -12.12 2.83 9.01
C ARG A 77 -12.64 4.27 8.97
N GLU A 78 -11.80 5.22 8.56
CA GLU A 78 -12.18 6.63 8.44
C GLU A 78 -13.26 6.84 7.37
N ILE A 79 -13.10 6.25 6.20
CA ILE A 79 -14.10 6.31 5.12
C ILE A 79 -15.42 5.69 5.58
N HIS A 80 -15.37 4.52 6.24
CA HIS A 80 -16.58 3.89 6.76
C HIS A 80 -17.30 4.75 7.79
N HIS A 81 -16.54 5.30 8.74
CA HIS A 81 -17.11 6.11 9.82
C HIS A 81 -17.81 7.36 9.29
N PHE A 82 -17.23 8.00 8.27
CA PHE A 82 -17.78 9.24 7.73
C PHE A 82 -18.96 9.01 6.77
N PHE A 83 -18.84 8.05 5.85
CA PHE A 83 -19.86 7.82 4.82
C PHE A 83 -20.89 6.74 5.20
N GLY A 84 -20.66 5.95 6.24
CA GLY A 84 -21.53 4.83 6.62
C GLY A 84 -21.55 3.72 5.57
N LEU A 85 -20.46 3.51 4.83
CA LEU A 85 -20.39 2.52 3.76
C LEU A 85 -20.53 1.09 4.30
N ALA A 86 -21.16 0.21 3.53
CA ALA A 86 -21.29 -1.20 3.88
C ALA A 86 -19.98 -1.98 3.68
N SER A 87 -19.19 -1.58 2.68
CA SER A 87 -17.89 -2.18 2.39
C SER A 87 -16.92 -1.15 1.82
N VAL A 88 -15.69 -1.19 2.30
CA VAL A 88 -14.56 -0.44 1.77
C VAL A 88 -13.46 -1.44 1.46
N SER A 89 -13.02 -1.51 0.22
CA SER A 89 -12.02 -2.47 -0.22
C SER A 89 -11.04 -1.80 -1.16
N MET A 90 -9.81 -2.28 -1.18
CA MET A 90 -8.78 -1.81 -2.09
C MET A 90 -8.28 -2.97 -2.94
N VAL A 91 -8.21 -2.76 -4.24
CA VAL A 91 -7.70 -3.73 -5.21
C VAL A 91 -6.37 -3.21 -5.72
N LEU A 92 -5.29 -3.90 -5.43
CA LEU A 92 -3.94 -3.52 -5.85
C LEU A 92 -3.34 -4.59 -6.74
N GLY A 93 -2.66 -4.16 -7.81
CA GLY A 93 -1.91 -5.04 -8.70
C GLY A 93 -0.60 -5.49 -8.05
N ASP A 94 -0.31 -6.78 -8.10
CA ASP A 94 0.99 -7.31 -7.68
C ASP A 94 1.93 -7.36 -8.87
N HIS A 95 2.81 -6.38 -9.00
CA HIS A 95 3.80 -6.29 -10.09
C HIS A 95 4.76 -7.50 -10.14
N ARG A 96 4.85 -8.30 -9.07
CA ARG A 96 5.72 -9.48 -8.99
C ARG A 96 5.06 -10.76 -9.49
N LYS A 97 3.71 -10.81 -9.56
CA LYS A 97 2.94 -12.04 -9.84
C LYS A 97 2.14 -11.97 -11.13
N ASN A 98 2.67 -11.38 -12.17
CA ASN A 98 2.08 -11.47 -13.52
C ASN A 98 0.54 -11.27 -13.49
N GLU A 99 0.09 -10.02 -13.38
CA GLU A 99 -1.32 -9.59 -13.51
C GLU A 99 -2.31 -10.10 -12.44
N LYS A 100 -1.84 -10.55 -11.28
CA LYS A 100 -2.74 -10.90 -10.18
C LYS A 100 -3.00 -9.68 -9.30
N PHE A 101 -4.27 -9.38 -9.09
CA PHE A 101 -4.71 -8.36 -8.16
C PHE A 101 -4.92 -8.96 -6.77
N SER A 102 -4.50 -8.23 -5.76
CA SER A 102 -4.80 -8.54 -4.36
C SER A 102 -5.96 -7.65 -3.90
N LEU A 103 -6.99 -8.27 -3.36
CA LEU A 103 -8.15 -7.59 -2.80
C LEU A 103 -7.98 -7.44 -1.28
N TRP A 104 -7.98 -6.22 -0.81
CA TRP A 104 -7.94 -5.85 0.59
C TRP A 104 -9.34 -5.44 1.02
N CYS A 105 -10.02 -6.26 1.79
CA CYS A 105 -11.37 -5.98 2.28
C CYS A 105 -11.32 -5.60 3.76
N SER A 106 -11.92 -4.48 4.13
CA SER A 106 -12.28 -4.22 5.50
C SER A 106 -13.60 -4.93 5.81
N ASP A 107 -13.54 -5.99 6.59
CA ASP A 107 -14.74 -6.65 7.09
C ASP A 107 -15.24 -5.90 8.33
N LEU A 108 -16.23 -5.03 8.12
CA LEU A 108 -16.74 -4.10 9.14
C LEU A 108 -17.63 -4.78 10.19
N SER A 109 -17.96 -6.05 9.98
CA SER A 109 -18.74 -6.87 10.95
C SER A 109 -17.87 -7.49 12.05
N ALA A 110 -16.54 -7.54 11.88
CA ALA A 110 -15.62 -8.06 12.87
C ALA A 110 -15.00 -6.92 13.68
N SER A 111 -14.98 -7.03 15.00
CA SER A 111 -14.40 -6.06 15.96
C SER A 111 -12.90 -5.79 15.74
N HIS A 112 -12.27 -6.50 14.81
CA HIS A 112 -10.89 -6.34 14.36
C HIS A 112 -10.89 -6.32 12.83
N CYS A 113 -10.67 -5.16 12.25
CA CYS A 113 -10.46 -4.98 10.82
C CYS A 113 -9.13 -5.65 10.42
N ALA A 114 -9.14 -6.94 10.16
CA ALA A 114 -8.01 -7.65 9.60
C ALA A 114 -8.09 -7.53 8.07
N CYS A 115 -7.42 -6.52 7.51
CA CYS A 115 -7.21 -6.44 6.08
C CYS A 115 -6.21 -7.52 5.66
N LEU A 116 -6.69 -8.70 5.35
CA LEU A 116 -5.85 -9.74 4.76
C LEU A 116 -5.98 -9.69 3.24
N PRO A 117 -4.85 -9.67 2.51
CA PRO A 117 -4.89 -9.72 1.06
C PRO A 117 -5.48 -11.05 0.61
N ARG A 118 -6.56 -10.99 -0.16
CA ARG A 118 -7.16 -12.16 -0.79
C ARG A 118 -6.89 -12.11 -2.29
N CYS A 119 -6.45 -13.22 -2.87
CA CYS A 119 -6.38 -13.33 -4.33
C CYS A 119 -7.78 -13.14 -4.90
N MET A 120 -7.89 -12.31 -5.95
CA MET A 120 -9.16 -12.13 -6.64
C MET A 120 -9.63 -13.45 -7.28
N PRO A 121 -10.90 -13.80 -7.15
CA PRO A 121 -11.44 -15.06 -7.67
C PRO A 121 -11.64 -15.09 -9.20
N GLY A 122 -11.08 -14.14 -9.97
CA GLY A 122 -11.19 -14.07 -11.43
C GLY A 122 -10.99 -12.67 -11.99
N GLU A 123 -11.16 -12.54 -13.30
CA GLU A 123 -11.08 -11.25 -13.98
C GLU A 123 -12.37 -10.46 -13.80
N SER A 124 -12.29 -9.26 -13.22
CA SER A 124 -13.42 -8.33 -13.13
C SER A 124 -13.44 -7.41 -14.34
N VAL A 125 -14.56 -7.39 -15.05
CA VAL A 125 -14.80 -6.49 -16.19
C VAL A 125 -14.85 -5.04 -15.70
N LEU A 126 -15.52 -4.80 -14.56
CA LEU A 126 -15.66 -3.49 -13.97
C LEU A 126 -14.29 -2.92 -13.57
N LEU A 127 -13.45 -3.72 -12.91
CA LEU A 127 -12.09 -3.31 -12.54
C LEU A 127 -11.25 -3.00 -13.77
N THR A 128 -11.24 -3.89 -14.76
CA THR A 128 -10.47 -3.71 -15.99
C THR A 128 -10.86 -2.44 -16.71
N GLN A 129 -12.17 -2.18 -16.85
CA GLN A 129 -12.69 -0.95 -17.44
C GLN A 129 -12.23 0.30 -16.68
N THR A 130 -12.38 0.30 -15.35
CA THR A 130 -11.97 1.43 -14.49
C THR A 130 -10.48 1.72 -14.59
N LEU A 131 -9.63 0.69 -14.60
CA LEU A 131 -8.18 0.84 -14.73
C LEU A 131 -7.76 1.36 -16.11
N GLN A 132 -8.44 0.92 -17.19
CA GLN A 132 -8.16 1.35 -18.55
C GLN A 132 -8.63 2.77 -18.82
N THR A 133 -9.84 3.13 -18.39
CA THR A 133 -10.41 4.46 -18.60
C THR A 133 -9.82 5.50 -17.65
N ARG A 134 -9.26 5.06 -16.52
CA ARG A 134 -8.80 5.92 -15.41
C ARG A 134 -9.89 6.87 -14.90
N GLN A 135 -11.14 6.42 -14.97
CA GLN A 135 -12.30 7.19 -14.55
C GLN A 135 -13.08 6.41 -13.49
N PRO A 136 -13.69 7.08 -12.50
CA PRO A 136 -14.58 6.44 -11.57
C PRO A 136 -15.73 5.75 -12.29
N THR A 137 -16.08 4.55 -11.84
CA THR A 137 -17.18 3.78 -12.41
C THR A 137 -18.18 3.48 -11.29
N LEU A 138 -19.37 4.06 -11.40
CA LEU A 138 -20.51 3.82 -10.52
C LEU A 138 -21.45 2.82 -11.18
N THR A 139 -21.90 1.82 -10.42
CA THR A 139 -22.89 0.85 -10.88
C THR A 139 -23.91 0.59 -9.78
N HIS A 140 -25.16 0.40 -10.21
CA HIS A 140 -26.26 0.03 -9.33
C HIS A 140 -26.81 -1.34 -9.76
N ARG A 141 -27.10 -2.17 -8.78
CA ARG A 141 -27.62 -3.53 -9.04
C ARG A 141 -28.95 -3.52 -9.81
N ALA A 142 -29.78 -2.50 -9.56
CA ALA A 142 -31.06 -2.33 -10.25
C ALA A 142 -30.91 -2.00 -11.74
N ASP A 143 -29.85 -1.27 -12.11
CA ASP A 143 -29.64 -0.78 -13.48
C ASP A 143 -28.89 -1.80 -14.34
N ASP A 144 -27.98 -2.60 -13.75
CA ASP A 144 -27.15 -3.58 -14.48
C ASP A 144 -27.06 -4.93 -13.74
N LEU A 145 -28.20 -5.61 -13.63
CA LEU A 145 -28.29 -6.91 -12.98
C LEU A 145 -27.39 -7.97 -13.64
N PHE A 146 -27.17 -7.87 -14.96
CA PHE A 146 -26.36 -8.82 -15.71
C PHE A 146 -24.89 -8.73 -15.32
N LEU A 147 -24.36 -7.51 -15.16
CA LEU A 147 -23.00 -7.27 -14.70
C LEU A 147 -22.82 -7.77 -13.25
N TRP A 148 -23.80 -7.47 -12.38
CA TRP A 148 -23.77 -7.87 -10.97
C TRP A 148 -23.87 -9.37 -10.75
N GLN A 149 -24.36 -10.15 -11.72
CA GLN A 149 -24.43 -11.61 -11.66
C GLN A 149 -23.20 -12.31 -12.24
N ARG A 150 -22.31 -11.61 -12.94
CA ARG A 150 -21.17 -12.21 -13.64
C ARG A 150 -19.81 -11.72 -13.15
N ASP A 151 -19.74 -10.48 -12.72
CA ASP A 151 -18.49 -9.90 -12.26
C ASP A 151 -18.13 -10.43 -10.85
N PRO A 152 -16.93 -11.01 -10.65
CA PRO A 152 -16.54 -11.60 -9.37
C PRO A 152 -16.56 -10.63 -8.20
N LEU A 153 -16.20 -9.36 -8.42
CA LEU A 153 -16.22 -8.34 -7.37
C LEU A 153 -17.66 -8.00 -6.97
N LEU A 154 -18.53 -7.80 -7.96
CA LEU A 154 -19.92 -7.45 -7.71
C LEU A 154 -20.71 -8.62 -7.10
N LEU A 155 -20.38 -9.86 -7.46
CA LEU A 155 -20.95 -11.05 -6.81
C LEU A 155 -20.61 -11.10 -5.32
N LEU A 156 -19.37 -10.78 -4.97
CA LEU A 156 -18.92 -10.69 -3.57
C LEU A 156 -19.72 -9.62 -2.82
N LEU A 157 -19.90 -8.44 -3.42
CA LEU A 157 -20.67 -7.35 -2.82
C LEU A 157 -22.15 -7.68 -2.71
N ALA A 158 -22.73 -8.33 -3.73
CA ALA A 158 -24.12 -8.77 -3.73
C ALA A 158 -24.42 -9.79 -2.61
N SER A 159 -23.47 -10.68 -2.31
CA SER A 159 -23.59 -11.64 -1.20
C SER A 159 -23.64 -10.96 0.17
N ASN A 160 -23.06 -9.76 0.28
CA ASN A 160 -23.09 -8.93 1.48
C ASN A 160 -24.24 -7.92 1.51
N GLY A 161 -25.22 -8.05 0.60
CA GLY A 161 -26.41 -7.21 0.55
C GLY A 161 -26.20 -5.81 -0.04
N CYS A 162 -25.09 -5.56 -0.72
CA CYS A 162 -24.85 -4.27 -1.38
C CYS A 162 -25.67 -4.13 -2.66
N GLU A 163 -26.19 -2.93 -2.90
CA GLU A 163 -26.98 -2.58 -4.09
C GLU A 163 -26.32 -1.54 -4.99
N SER A 164 -25.28 -0.87 -4.50
CA SER A 164 -24.50 0.08 -5.27
C SER A 164 -23.01 -0.12 -5.01
N ALA A 165 -22.19 0.08 -6.04
CA ALA A 165 -20.75 0.00 -5.99
C ALA A 165 -20.12 1.13 -6.81
N LEU A 166 -19.11 1.76 -6.23
CA LEU A 166 -18.29 2.79 -6.85
C LEU A 166 -16.84 2.31 -6.86
N LEU A 167 -16.25 2.18 -8.03
CA LEU A 167 -14.84 1.95 -8.25
C LEU A 167 -14.15 3.26 -8.61
N ILE A 168 -13.10 3.60 -7.87
CA ILE A 168 -12.29 4.79 -8.13
C ILE A 168 -10.86 4.33 -8.40
N PRO A 169 -10.28 4.65 -9.57
CA PRO A 169 -8.91 4.26 -9.89
C PRO A 169 -7.93 5.04 -9.01
N LEU A 170 -6.94 4.35 -8.46
CA LEU A 170 -5.83 4.96 -7.73
C LEU A 170 -4.77 5.37 -8.75
N THR A 171 -4.70 6.66 -9.09
CA THR A 171 -3.77 7.16 -10.12
C THR A 171 -2.59 7.87 -9.48
N PHE A 172 -1.38 7.42 -9.77
CA PHE A 172 -0.12 8.06 -9.33
C PHE A 172 0.79 8.30 -10.54
N GLY A 173 0.86 9.54 -10.98
CA GLY A 173 1.56 9.90 -12.21
C GLY A 173 1.00 9.14 -13.42
N ASN A 174 1.83 8.38 -14.10
CA ASN A 174 1.43 7.55 -15.25
C ASN A 174 1.01 6.11 -14.86
N HIS A 175 1.06 5.76 -13.60
CA HIS A 175 0.73 4.44 -13.10
C HIS A 175 -0.64 4.42 -12.42
N THR A 176 -1.33 3.29 -12.55
CA THR A 176 -2.59 3.02 -11.83
C THR A 176 -2.38 1.72 -11.05
N PRO A 177 -1.84 1.79 -9.82
CA PRO A 177 -1.51 0.60 -9.04
C PRO A 177 -2.74 -0.23 -8.66
N GLY A 178 -3.95 0.34 -8.76
CA GLY A 178 -5.16 -0.35 -8.41
C GLY A 178 -6.39 0.54 -8.40
N ALA A 179 -7.40 0.14 -7.65
CA ALA A 179 -8.65 0.87 -7.48
C ALA A 179 -9.17 0.76 -6.04
N LEU A 180 -9.85 1.80 -5.59
CA LEU A 180 -10.65 1.82 -4.37
C LEU A 180 -12.06 1.37 -4.72
N LEU A 181 -12.54 0.30 -4.07
CA LEU A 181 -13.89 -0.25 -4.24
C LEU A 181 -14.72 0.09 -3.01
N LEU A 182 -15.79 0.83 -3.22
CA LEU A 182 -16.71 1.30 -2.20
C LEU A 182 -18.10 0.74 -2.50
N ALA A 183 -18.80 0.21 -1.50
CA ALA A 183 -20.13 -0.34 -1.71
C ALA A 183 -21.09 0.02 -0.57
N HIS A 184 -22.35 0.16 -0.93
CA HIS A 184 -23.42 0.50 0.01
C HIS A 184 -24.71 -0.27 -0.30
N THR A 185 -25.54 -0.43 0.72
CA THR A 185 -26.86 -1.09 0.64
C THR A 185 -27.95 -0.21 0.03
N SER A 186 -27.68 1.10 -0.17
CA SER A 186 -28.60 2.04 -0.79
C SER A 186 -28.00 2.63 -2.07
N SER A 187 -28.82 2.90 -3.06
CA SER A 187 -28.42 3.53 -4.32
C SER A 187 -28.21 5.04 -4.22
N THR A 188 -28.63 5.69 -3.13
CA THR A 188 -28.65 7.15 -3.04
C THR A 188 -27.40 7.77 -2.42
N LEU A 189 -26.49 6.98 -1.82
CA LEU A 189 -25.33 7.50 -1.14
C LEU A 189 -24.31 8.15 -2.10
N PHE A 190 -24.12 7.58 -3.28
CA PHE A 190 -23.14 8.05 -4.25
C PHE A 190 -23.70 9.22 -5.08
N SER A 191 -23.97 10.35 -4.39
CA SER A 191 -24.27 11.63 -5.04
C SER A 191 -23.01 12.19 -5.72
N GLU A 192 -23.20 13.13 -6.66
CA GLU A 192 -22.07 13.76 -7.35
C GLU A 192 -21.06 14.41 -6.39
N GLU A 193 -21.55 15.09 -5.33
CA GLU A 193 -20.71 15.70 -4.30
C GLU A 193 -19.90 14.64 -3.53
N ASN A 194 -20.55 13.55 -3.11
CA ASN A 194 -19.87 12.46 -2.39
C ASN A 194 -18.84 11.77 -3.29
N CYS A 195 -19.15 11.58 -4.57
CA CYS A 195 -18.20 11.01 -5.53
C CYS A 195 -16.96 11.90 -5.72
N GLN A 196 -17.13 13.23 -5.77
CA GLN A 196 -16.01 14.16 -5.85
C GLN A 196 -15.12 14.09 -4.60
N LEU A 197 -15.71 14.06 -3.41
CA LEU A 197 -14.95 13.93 -2.16
C LEU A 197 -14.22 12.60 -2.10
N LEU A 198 -14.87 11.50 -2.46
CA LEU A 198 -14.27 10.17 -2.51
C LEU A 198 -13.14 10.08 -3.55
N GLN A 199 -13.26 10.81 -4.66
CA GLN A 199 -12.17 10.94 -5.63
C GLN A 199 -10.95 11.64 -5.02
N HIS A 200 -11.12 12.76 -4.33
CA HIS A 200 -10.02 13.45 -3.66
C HIS A 200 -9.36 12.56 -2.59
N ILE A 201 -10.15 11.75 -1.89
CA ILE A 201 -9.63 10.76 -0.94
C ILE A 201 -8.79 9.69 -1.68
N ALA A 202 -9.31 9.15 -2.78
CA ALA A 202 -8.62 8.15 -3.58
C ALA A 202 -7.29 8.69 -4.15
N ASP A 203 -7.25 9.97 -4.57
CA ASP A 203 -6.02 10.61 -5.06
C ASP A 203 -4.94 10.67 -3.97
N ARG A 204 -5.31 10.92 -2.71
CA ARG A 204 -4.36 10.91 -1.59
C ARG A 204 -3.89 9.50 -1.24
N ILE A 205 -4.79 8.54 -1.26
CA ILE A 205 -4.45 7.11 -1.08
C ILE A 205 -3.50 6.65 -2.18
N ALA A 206 -3.74 7.07 -3.43
CA ALA A 206 -2.89 6.72 -4.57
C ALA A 206 -1.45 7.19 -4.38
N ILE A 207 -1.24 8.40 -3.85
CA ILE A 207 0.08 8.92 -3.52
C ILE A 207 0.76 8.07 -2.46
N ALA A 208 0.04 7.69 -1.40
CA ALA A 208 0.58 6.86 -0.33
C ALA A 208 0.96 5.46 -0.81
N VAL A 209 0.07 4.81 -1.57
CA VAL A 209 0.33 3.49 -2.17
C VAL A 209 1.54 3.56 -3.11
N GLY A 210 1.60 4.59 -3.97
CA GLY A 210 2.74 4.79 -4.86
C GLY A 210 4.07 4.98 -4.13
N ASN A 211 4.07 5.74 -3.03
CA ASN A 211 5.25 5.93 -2.19
C ASN A 211 5.65 4.63 -1.48
N ALA A 212 4.71 3.87 -0.94
CA ALA A 212 4.98 2.59 -0.28
C ALA A 212 5.56 1.56 -1.27
N ASP A 213 5.04 1.50 -2.49
CA ASP A 213 5.55 0.59 -3.54
C ASP A 213 6.95 1.00 -4.01
N ALA A 214 7.20 2.29 -4.19
CA ALA A 214 8.53 2.81 -4.52
C ALA A 214 9.55 2.52 -3.42
N TRP A 215 9.17 2.67 -2.16
CA TRP A 215 10.02 2.36 -1.01
C TRP A 215 10.36 0.86 -0.94
N ARG A 216 9.37 -0.01 -1.10
CA ARG A 216 9.61 -1.47 -1.16
C ARG A 216 10.56 -1.84 -2.29
N SER A 217 10.32 -1.31 -3.49
CA SER A 217 11.17 -1.58 -4.66
C SER A 217 12.61 -1.12 -4.45
N MET A 218 12.81 0.02 -3.77
CA MET A 218 14.14 0.52 -3.43
C MET A 218 14.85 -0.38 -2.41
N THR A 219 14.14 -0.86 -1.41
CA THR A 219 14.70 -1.79 -0.39
C THR A 219 15.11 -3.11 -1.02
N ASP A 220 14.25 -3.72 -1.87
CA ASP A 220 14.54 -4.96 -2.57
C ASP A 220 15.76 -4.83 -3.49
N LEU A 221 15.86 -3.70 -4.21
CA LEU A 221 17.01 -3.43 -5.08
C LEU A 221 18.29 -3.27 -4.26
N GLN A 222 18.22 -2.59 -3.12
CA GLN A 222 19.35 -2.41 -2.23
C GLN A 222 19.84 -3.76 -1.67
N GLU A 223 18.94 -4.63 -1.24
CA GLU A 223 19.29 -5.98 -0.77
C GLU A 223 19.92 -6.82 -1.90
N SER A 224 19.34 -6.76 -3.10
CA SER A 224 19.89 -7.46 -4.26
C SER A 224 21.31 -6.98 -4.60
N LEU A 225 21.54 -5.67 -4.62
CA LEU A 225 22.86 -5.09 -4.88
C LEU A 225 23.88 -5.44 -3.77
N GLN A 226 23.45 -5.50 -2.51
CA GLN A 226 24.33 -5.95 -1.43
C GLN A 226 24.73 -7.40 -1.58
N GLN A 227 23.79 -8.28 -1.96
CA GLN A 227 24.08 -9.69 -2.23
C GLN A 227 25.04 -9.86 -3.40
N GLU A 228 24.83 -9.14 -4.51
CA GLU A 228 25.70 -9.17 -5.67
C GLU A 228 27.11 -8.66 -5.33
N ASN A 229 27.22 -7.57 -4.61
CA ASN A 229 28.50 -7.05 -4.12
C ASN A 229 29.24 -8.05 -3.23
N HIS A 230 28.50 -8.74 -2.36
CA HIS A 230 29.10 -9.78 -1.51
C HIS A 230 29.63 -10.94 -2.37
N GLN A 231 28.85 -11.42 -3.34
CA GLN A 231 29.25 -12.50 -4.25
C GLN A 231 30.47 -12.10 -5.09
N LEU A 232 30.47 -10.89 -5.67
CA LEU A 232 31.60 -10.40 -6.46
C LEU A 232 32.86 -10.25 -5.60
N SER A 233 32.73 -9.75 -4.37
CA SER A 233 33.84 -9.66 -3.42
C SER A 233 34.39 -11.05 -3.06
N GLU A 234 33.54 -12.04 -2.86
CA GLU A 234 33.97 -13.42 -2.64
C GLU A 234 34.68 -14.03 -3.85
N GLN A 235 34.17 -13.76 -5.07
CA GLN A 235 34.82 -14.21 -6.31
C GLN A 235 36.20 -13.56 -6.50
N LEU A 236 36.33 -12.26 -6.27
CA LEU A 236 37.62 -11.58 -6.34
C LEU A 236 38.60 -12.16 -5.33
N LEU A 237 38.15 -12.35 -4.07
CA LEU A 237 38.98 -12.97 -3.03
C LEU A 237 39.32 -14.45 -3.35
N SER A 238 38.46 -15.16 -4.04
CA SER A 238 38.75 -16.59 -4.44
C SER A 238 39.82 -16.71 -5.51
N ASN A 239 40.00 -15.67 -6.34
CA ASN A 239 40.98 -15.64 -7.41
C ASN A 239 42.36 -15.15 -6.95
N LEU A 240 42.49 -14.66 -5.69
CA LEU A 240 43.81 -14.28 -5.13
C LEU A 240 44.64 -15.56 -4.88
N GLY A 241 45.65 -15.77 -5.68
CA GLY A 241 46.61 -16.86 -5.52
C GLY A 241 47.71 -16.50 -4.51
N ILE A 242 48.58 -17.48 -4.17
CA ILE A 242 49.73 -17.21 -3.27
C ILE A 242 50.62 -16.12 -3.83
N GLY A 243 50.73 -15.99 -5.18
CA GLY A 243 51.50 -14.93 -5.81
C GLY A 243 51.04 -13.50 -5.53
N ASP A 244 49.81 -13.33 -5.02
CA ASP A 244 49.20 -12.05 -4.72
C ASP A 244 49.37 -11.62 -3.22
N ILE A 245 49.96 -12.51 -2.40
CA ILE A 245 50.25 -12.21 -1.00
C ILE A 245 51.50 -11.32 -0.95
N ILE A 246 51.32 -10.03 -0.69
CA ILE A 246 52.43 -9.08 -0.57
C ILE A 246 52.98 -9.14 0.87
N TYR A 247 54.23 -9.53 1.02
CA TYR A 247 54.91 -9.59 2.33
C TYR A 247 56.34 -9.10 2.24
N GLN A 248 56.91 -8.70 3.38
CA GLN A 248 58.30 -8.24 3.51
C GLN A 248 59.03 -8.89 4.70
N SER A 249 58.31 -9.55 5.58
CA SER A 249 58.90 -10.09 6.81
C SER A 249 59.35 -11.54 6.60
N GLN A 250 60.52 -11.88 7.19
CA GLN A 250 61.06 -13.24 7.21
C GLN A 250 60.05 -14.23 7.83
N ALA A 251 59.33 -13.81 8.88
CA ALA A 251 58.32 -14.67 9.50
C ALA A 251 57.17 -15.07 8.55
N MET A 252 56.79 -14.20 7.61
CA MET A 252 55.79 -14.54 6.61
C MET A 252 56.34 -15.47 5.53
N GLU A 253 57.61 -15.30 5.17
CA GLU A 253 58.30 -16.20 4.24
C GLU A 253 58.38 -17.61 4.80
N ASP A 254 58.80 -17.75 6.07
CA ASP A 254 58.86 -19.02 6.79
C ASP A 254 57.45 -19.65 6.91
N LEU A 255 56.39 -18.88 7.12
CA LEU A 255 55.01 -19.30 7.17
C LEU A 255 54.55 -19.86 5.79
N LEU A 256 54.86 -19.16 4.70
CA LEU A 256 54.51 -19.62 3.35
C LEU A 256 55.22 -20.88 2.93
N GLN A 257 56.45 -21.10 3.35
CA GLN A 257 57.17 -22.37 3.19
C GLN A 257 56.46 -23.50 3.95
N GLN A 258 55.97 -23.28 5.15
CA GLN A 258 55.18 -24.25 5.90
C GLN A 258 53.85 -24.54 5.19
N VAL A 259 53.17 -23.53 4.63
CA VAL A 259 51.95 -23.65 3.86
C VAL A 259 52.15 -24.56 2.66
N ASP A 260 53.25 -24.42 1.90
CA ASP A 260 53.57 -25.29 0.75
C ASP A 260 53.77 -26.77 1.14
N ILE A 261 54.40 -27.00 2.31
CA ILE A 261 54.61 -28.37 2.81
C ILE A 261 53.27 -29.00 3.26
N VAL A 262 52.47 -28.25 4.06
CA VAL A 262 51.25 -28.75 4.69
C VAL A 262 50.16 -28.93 3.65
N ALA A 263 50.08 -28.07 2.64
CA ALA A 263 49.07 -28.14 1.59
C ALA A 263 49.08 -29.45 0.81
N LYS A 264 50.22 -30.12 0.70
CA LYS A 264 50.39 -31.39 0.01
C LYS A 264 50.00 -32.62 0.85
N SER A 265 49.68 -32.40 2.13
CA SER A 265 49.24 -33.48 3.03
C SER A 265 47.74 -33.48 3.26
N ASP A 266 47.18 -34.60 3.69
CA ASP A 266 45.75 -34.70 4.10
C ASP A 266 45.54 -34.37 5.59
N SER A 267 46.51 -33.72 6.22
CA SER A 267 46.48 -33.39 7.65
C SER A 267 45.53 -32.21 7.96
N THR A 268 44.87 -32.24 9.12
CA THR A 268 44.11 -31.12 9.61
C THR A 268 45.04 -30.00 10.03
N VAL A 269 44.75 -28.76 9.60
CA VAL A 269 45.59 -27.57 9.87
C VAL A 269 44.84 -26.65 10.77
N LEU A 270 45.51 -26.19 11.85
CA LEU A 270 45.02 -25.13 12.75
C LEU A 270 45.78 -23.84 12.46
N ILE A 271 45.07 -22.78 12.07
CA ILE A 271 45.62 -21.45 11.83
C ILE A 271 45.28 -20.53 12.99
N CYS A 272 46.28 -20.09 13.74
CA CYS A 272 46.11 -19.19 14.88
C CYS A 272 46.60 -17.79 14.55
N GLY A 273 45.95 -16.77 15.12
CA GLY A 273 46.35 -15.37 15.01
C GLY A 273 45.23 -14.43 15.45
N GLU A 274 45.55 -13.16 15.64
CA GLU A 274 44.59 -12.12 16.01
C GLU A 274 43.57 -11.84 14.88
N THR A 275 42.47 -11.15 15.22
CA THR A 275 41.50 -10.72 14.24
C THR A 275 42.14 -9.77 13.23
N GLY A 276 41.88 -9.97 11.93
CA GLY A 276 42.44 -9.13 10.86
C GLY A 276 43.82 -9.54 10.33
N THR A 277 44.52 -10.54 10.91
CA THR A 277 45.86 -10.97 10.47
C THR A 277 45.94 -11.74 9.16
N GLY A 278 44.81 -11.94 8.45
CA GLY A 278 44.83 -12.65 7.17
C GLY A 278 44.72 -14.16 7.26
N LYS A 279 44.26 -14.76 8.36
CA LYS A 279 44.07 -16.23 8.50
C LYS A 279 43.30 -16.84 7.37
N GLU A 280 42.29 -16.15 6.85
CA GLU A 280 41.48 -16.64 5.74
C GLU A 280 42.26 -16.71 4.42
N VAL A 281 43.15 -15.75 4.18
CA VAL A 281 44.07 -15.73 3.03
C VAL A 281 44.97 -16.95 3.05
N ILE A 282 45.53 -17.26 4.23
CA ILE A 282 46.39 -18.44 4.42
C ILE A 282 45.60 -19.74 4.24
N ALA A 283 44.36 -19.83 4.75
CA ALA A 283 43.52 -21.01 4.54
C ALA A 283 43.20 -21.27 3.04
N ARG A 284 42.94 -20.18 2.31
CA ARG A 284 42.75 -20.28 0.82
C ARG A 284 44.06 -20.70 0.12
N ALA A 285 45.18 -20.14 0.52
CA ALA A 285 46.47 -20.51 -0.03
C ALA A 285 46.75 -22.01 0.15
N ILE A 286 46.51 -22.57 1.33
CA ILE A 286 46.62 -24.00 1.61
C ILE A 286 45.69 -24.80 0.65
N HIS A 287 44.45 -24.39 0.47
CA HIS A 287 43.51 -25.07 -0.43
C HIS A 287 43.98 -25.05 -1.88
N GLN A 288 44.45 -23.89 -2.38
CA GLN A 288 44.91 -23.71 -3.76
C GLN A 288 46.19 -24.54 -4.08
N LEU A 289 47.06 -24.73 -3.10
CA LEU A 289 48.27 -25.59 -3.24
C LEU A 289 47.98 -27.09 -3.01
N SER A 290 46.76 -27.40 -2.51
CA SER A 290 46.42 -28.78 -2.19
C SER A 290 46.03 -29.60 -3.42
N PRO A 291 46.06 -30.94 -3.37
CA PRO A 291 45.49 -31.79 -4.39
C PRO A 291 43.98 -31.58 -4.62
N ARG A 292 43.30 -30.86 -3.72
CA ARG A 292 41.87 -30.54 -3.76
C ARG A 292 41.57 -29.17 -4.36
N ARG A 293 42.53 -28.48 -4.96
CA ARG A 293 42.39 -27.13 -5.53
C ARG A 293 41.21 -26.98 -6.50
N ASP A 294 40.87 -28.05 -7.22
CA ASP A 294 39.76 -28.07 -8.19
C ASP A 294 38.40 -28.37 -7.53
N LYS A 295 38.35 -28.54 -6.20
CA LYS A 295 37.13 -28.75 -5.43
C LYS A 295 36.70 -27.44 -4.75
N PRO A 296 35.42 -27.25 -4.51
CA PRO A 296 34.95 -26.05 -3.82
C PRO A 296 35.47 -25.97 -2.37
N LEU A 297 35.98 -24.82 -1.97
CA LEU A 297 36.33 -24.53 -0.57
C LEU A 297 35.08 -24.09 0.18
N VAL A 298 34.59 -24.96 1.07
CA VAL A 298 33.41 -24.63 1.92
C VAL A 298 33.87 -23.92 3.20
N LYS A 299 33.38 -22.72 3.43
CA LYS A 299 33.69 -21.92 4.61
C LYS A 299 32.47 -21.82 5.53
N ILE A 300 32.69 -22.05 6.81
CA ILE A 300 31.63 -21.96 7.82
C ILE A 300 32.11 -21.06 8.95
N ASN A 301 31.33 -20.04 9.28
CA ASN A 301 31.56 -19.22 10.46
C ASN A 301 30.81 -19.81 11.67
N CYS A 302 31.49 -20.61 12.46
CA CYS A 302 30.90 -21.28 13.63
C CYS A 302 30.34 -20.28 14.67
N ALA A 303 30.87 -19.05 14.74
CA ALA A 303 30.38 -18.03 15.67
C ALA A 303 29.04 -17.41 15.23
N ALA A 304 28.70 -17.49 13.94
CA ALA A 304 27.48 -16.95 13.39
C ALA A 304 26.33 -17.96 13.38
N ILE A 305 26.61 -19.26 13.61
CA ILE A 305 25.61 -20.33 13.61
C ILE A 305 25.07 -20.52 15.01
N PRO A 306 23.74 -20.49 15.24
CA PRO A 306 23.13 -20.86 16.53
C PRO A 306 23.54 -22.29 16.93
N ALA A 307 23.83 -22.51 18.21
CA ALA A 307 24.27 -23.82 18.70
C ALA A 307 23.30 -24.97 18.36
N SER A 308 22.00 -24.68 18.27
CA SER A 308 20.95 -25.63 17.89
C SER A 308 20.98 -26.06 16.41
N LEU A 309 21.63 -25.30 15.54
CA LEU A 309 21.73 -25.58 14.09
C LEU A 309 23.12 -26.07 13.67
N LEU A 310 24.12 -25.93 14.54
CA LEU A 310 25.52 -26.23 14.23
C LEU A 310 25.71 -27.68 13.76
N GLU A 311 25.06 -28.61 14.44
CA GLU A 311 25.17 -30.05 14.14
C GLU A 311 24.56 -30.39 12.79
N SER A 312 23.42 -29.78 12.47
CA SER A 312 22.72 -29.97 11.20
C SER A 312 23.42 -29.33 10.01
N GLU A 313 24.06 -28.18 10.21
CA GLU A 313 24.84 -27.49 9.16
C GLU A 313 26.16 -28.20 8.89
N LEU A 314 26.81 -28.79 9.89
CA LEU A 314 28.08 -29.52 9.73
C LEU A 314 27.91 -30.93 9.17
N PHE A 315 26.86 -31.63 9.58
CA PHE A 315 26.67 -33.05 9.28
C PHE A 315 25.47 -33.34 8.37
N GLY A 316 24.68 -32.34 8.06
CA GLY A 316 23.48 -32.46 7.23
C GLY A 316 22.27 -33.01 7.98
N HIS A 317 21.14 -33.02 7.30
CA HIS A 317 19.89 -33.62 7.78
C HIS A 317 19.61 -34.91 7.01
N ASP A 318 19.28 -35.98 7.72
CA ASP A 318 18.68 -37.14 7.11
C ASP A 318 17.31 -36.78 6.50
N LYS A 319 17.17 -36.98 5.21
CA LYS A 319 15.86 -36.81 4.54
C LYS A 319 14.94 -37.95 4.96
N GLY A 320 14.28 -37.80 6.09
CA GLY A 320 13.30 -38.76 6.50
C GLY A 320 12.92 -38.82 7.97
N ARG A 321 12.45 -37.73 8.55
CA ARG A 321 11.46 -37.76 9.63
C ARG A 321 10.76 -36.39 9.70
N ARG A 322 9.55 -36.34 9.12
CA ARG A 322 8.54 -35.37 9.51
C ARG A 322 7.88 -35.82 10.80
#